data_39b7d0eb7da3515190db1d5db1890010
#
_entry.id   39b7d0eb7da3515190db1d5db1890010
#
_cell.length_a   1.000
_cell.length_b   1.000
_cell.length_c   1.000
_cell.angle_alpha   90.00
_cell.angle_beta   90.00
_cell.angle_gamma   90.00
#
_symmetry.space_group_name_H-M   'P 1'
#
loop_
_entity.id
_entity.type
_entity.pdbx_description
1 polymer ?
#
loop_
_entity_poly.entity_id
_entity_poly.type
_entity_poly.pdbx_seq_one_letter_code
_entity_poly.pdbx_strand_id
1 'polypeptide(L)'
;MAEVFSSPKNAALGAADVVLSCGMEGEHFGLVLDRTAFFPEGGGQCADTGVLICPDGAQVQVLDVQEKNGQIVHVTDQAVESGTAVQGELDWAQRFSNMQQHTGEHIVSGLVHAAYGYDNVGFHLGREIVTMDFNGTFTPEQLQQIEYEANEAVVRNLPIVVIYPSREELDQLDYRSKKELTGQVRIVEIPGHDVCACCAPHVKLTGEVGIIRLIDAVKYKGGTRVTMVCGFRALKDYRMKEDNVREI
;
A
#
# COMPACT_ATOMS: atom_id res chain seq x y z
N MET A 1 -8.42 -4.73 12.72
CA MET A 1 -8.69 -4.26 11.35
C MET A 1 -7.61 -4.67 10.33
N ALA A 2 -6.33 -4.60 10.66
CA ALA A 2 -5.25 -4.81 9.67
C ALA A 2 -5.11 -6.24 9.09
N GLU A 3 -5.51 -7.29 9.82
CA GLU A 3 -5.50 -8.67 9.27
C GLU A 3 -6.53 -8.89 8.16
N VAL A 4 -7.60 -8.09 8.15
CA VAL A 4 -8.67 -8.17 7.14
C VAL A 4 -8.13 -7.78 5.76
N PHE A 5 -7.11 -6.91 5.69
CA PHE A 5 -6.60 -6.36 4.45
C PHE A 5 -5.57 -7.24 3.71
N SER A 6 -5.10 -8.33 4.29
CA SER A 6 -3.92 -9.06 3.79
C SER A 6 -4.22 -10.42 3.11
N SER A 7 -5.48 -10.78 2.84
CA SER A 7 -5.84 -12.09 2.26
C SER A 7 -6.97 -12.00 1.24
N PRO A 8 -6.85 -12.72 0.07
CA PRO A 8 -7.96 -12.84 -0.89
C PRO A 8 -9.23 -13.42 -0.26
N LYS A 9 -9.07 -14.34 0.72
CA LYS A 9 -10.20 -14.97 1.43
C LYS A 9 -10.94 -13.99 2.33
N ASN A 10 -10.30 -12.90 2.73
CA ASN A 10 -10.92 -11.83 3.53
C ASN A 10 -11.43 -10.69 2.64
N ALA A 11 -11.06 -10.68 1.36
CA ALA A 11 -11.60 -9.75 0.36
C ALA A 11 -13.02 -10.12 -0.09
N ALA A 12 -13.41 -11.40 0.09
CA ALA A 12 -14.77 -11.88 0.01
C ALA A 12 -15.19 -12.27 1.44
N LEU A 13 -15.54 -11.28 2.26
CA LEU A 13 -16.03 -11.55 3.62
C LEU A 13 -17.33 -12.35 3.52
N GLY A 14 -17.32 -13.57 4.01
CA GLY A 14 -18.48 -14.47 4.01
C GLY A 14 -19.63 -14.03 4.91
N ALA A 15 -19.59 -12.81 5.47
CA ALA A 15 -20.66 -12.16 6.19
C ALA A 15 -20.96 -10.83 5.49
N ALA A 16 -22.21 -10.58 5.18
CA ALA A 16 -22.66 -9.33 4.60
C ALA A 16 -22.36 -8.15 5.55
N ASP A 17 -21.84 -7.05 4.99
CA ASP A 17 -21.68 -5.78 5.67
C ASP A 17 -22.99 -5.00 5.56
N VAL A 18 -23.31 -4.16 6.54
CA VAL A 18 -24.57 -3.41 6.56
C VAL A 18 -24.30 -1.94 6.23
N VAL A 19 -25.07 -1.39 5.28
CA VAL A 19 -25.04 0.04 4.96
C VAL A 19 -25.64 0.82 6.13
N LEU A 20 -24.81 1.60 6.82
CA LEU A 20 -25.23 2.46 7.93
C LEU A 20 -25.85 3.76 7.44
N SER A 21 -25.27 4.35 6.40
CA SER A 21 -25.76 5.58 5.80
C SER A 21 -25.37 5.67 4.32
N CYS A 22 -26.19 6.41 3.55
CA CYS A 22 -25.95 6.77 2.17
C CYS A 22 -26.32 8.25 1.97
N GLY A 23 -25.47 9.00 1.31
CA GLY A 23 -25.68 10.42 0.99
C GLY A 23 -25.00 10.82 -0.31
N MET A 24 -25.26 12.02 -0.79
CA MET A 24 -24.55 12.56 -1.97
C MET A 24 -23.11 12.89 -1.62
N GLU A 25 -22.19 12.52 -2.51
CA GLU A 25 -20.76 12.80 -2.44
C GLU A 25 -20.30 13.35 -3.80
N GLY A 26 -20.47 14.65 -4.02
CA GLY A 26 -20.28 15.29 -5.32
C GLY A 26 -21.31 14.78 -6.33
N GLU A 27 -20.82 14.21 -7.45
CA GLU A 27 -21.65 13.58 -8.50
C GLU A 27 -21.96 12.09 -8.20
N HIS A 28 -21.44 11.55 -7.12
CA HIS A 28 -21.52 10.16 -6.71
C HIS A 28 -22.28 10.02 -5.38
N PHE A 29 -22.26 8.81 -4.82
CA PHE A 29 -22.87 8.51 -3.51
C PHE A 29 -21.77 8.11 -2.51
N GLY A 30 -21.88 8.57 -1.28
CA GLY A 30 -21.01 8.17 -0.17
C GLY A 30 -21.75 7.21 0.74
N LEU A 31 -21.24 5.97 0.84
CA LEU A 31 -21.78 4.93 1.71
C LEU A 31 -20.84 4.68 2.89
N VAL A 32 -21.44 4.58 4.08
CA VAL A 32 -20.72 4.13 5.28
C VAL A 32 -21.22 2.74 5.62
N LEU A 33 -20.31 1.78 5.78
CA LEU A 33 -20.60 0.40 6.18
C LEU A 33 -20.27 0.20 7.66
N ASP A 34 -20.91 -0.78 8.31
CA ASP A 34 -20.63 -1.14 9.70
C ASP A 34 -19.21 -1.69 9.88
N ARG A 35 -18.68 -2.31 8.85
CA ARG A 35 -17.29 -2.76 8.72
C ARG A 35 -16.90 -2.80 7.25
N THR A 36 -15.61 -2.79 6.96
CA THR A 36 -15.14 -2.84 5.58
C THR A 36 -13.77 -3.48 5.45
N ALA A 37 -13.55 -4.19 4.33
CA ALA A 37 -12.25 -4.65 3.88
C ALA A 37 -11.58 -3.67 2.90
N PHE A 38 -12.29 -2.65 2.42
CA PHE A 38 -11.74 -1.64 1.53
C PHE A 38 -10.80 -0.70 2.31
N PHE A 39 -9.57 -0.58 1.84
CA PHE A 39 -8.58 0.33 2.40
C PHE A 39 -8.86 1.76 1.89
N PRO A 40 -9.04 2.74 2.79
CA PRO A 40 -9.19 4.14 2.39
C PRO A 40 -7.86 4.72 1.91
N GLU A 41 -7.89 5.75 1.08
CA GLU A 41 -6.68 6.49 0.73
C GLU A 41 -5.96 6.98 1.98
N GLY A 42 -4.69 6.64 2.09
CA GLY A 42 -3.90 7.01 3.27
C GLY A 42 -2.45 6.59 3.18
N GLY A 43 -1.58 7.29 3.93
CA GLY A 43 -0.16 6.97 4.00
C GLY A 43 0.59 7.06 2.66
N GLY A 44 0.06 7.82 1.68
CA GLY A 44 0.61 7.93 0.33
C GLY A 44 0.17 6.82 -0.63
N GLN A 45 -0.71 5.91 -0.20
CA GLN A 45 -1.31 4.86 -1.02
C GLN A 45 -2.73 5.24 -1.41
N CYS A 46 -3.10 5.03 -2.68
CA CYS A 46 -4.46 5.21 -3.16
C CYS A 46 -5.43 4.19 -2.54
N ALA A 47 -6.71 4.56 -2.52
CA ALA A 47 -7.79 3.71 -2.04
C ALA A 47 -7.94 2.43 -2.87
N ASP A 48 -8.62 1.46 -2.27
CA ASP A 48 -9.11 0.31 -3.01
C ASP A 48 -10.33 0.66 -3.86
N THR A 49 -10.53 -0.14 -4.89
CA THR A 49 -11.74 -0.19 -5.70
C THR A 49 -12.34 -1.59 -5.69
N GLY A 50 -13.54 -1.74 -6.21
CA GLY A 50 -14.23 -3.02 -6.28
C GLY A 50 -15.72 -2.86 -6.46
N VAL A 51 -16.50 -3.82 -5.94
CA VAL A 51 -17.97 -3.81 -6.04
C VAL A 51 -18.61 -4.16 -4.71
N LEU A 52 -19.81 -3.61 -4.48
CA LEU A 52 -20.74 -4.06 -3.45
C LEU A 52 -21.87 -4.83 -4.13
N ILE A 53 -22.12 -6.05 -3.69
CA ILE A 53 -23.16 -6.92 -4.23
C ILE A 53 -24.36 -6.83 -3.26
N CYS A 54 -25.49 -6.38 -3.77
CA CYS A 54 -26.74 -6.28 -3.04
C CYS A 54 -27.47 -7.64 -2.98
N PRO A 55 -28.47 -7.83 -2.09
CA PRO A 55 -29.21 -9.08 -1.95
C PRO A 55 -29.98 -9.51 -3.20
N ASP A 56 -30.37 -8.57 -4.05
CA ASP A 56 -31.04 -8.81 -5.33
C ASP A 56 -30.07 -9.14 -6.48
N GLY A 57 -28.74 -9.15 -6.18
CA GLY A 57 -27.67 -9.40 -7.15
C GLY A 57 -27.20 -8.14 -7.91
N ALA A 58 -27.76 -6.96 -7.61
CA ALA A 58 -27.27 -5.71 -8.18
C ALA A 58 -25.83 -5.43 -7.72
N GLN A 59 -25.00 -4.93 -8.63
CA GLN A 59 -23.62 -4.58 -8.39
C GLN A 59 -23.44 -3.05 -8.39
N VAL A 60 -22.92 -2.52 -7.31
CA VAL A 60 -22.60 -1.11 -7.11
C VAL A 60 -21.09 -0.93 -7.10
N GLN A 61 -20.56 -0.12 -8.00
CA GLN A 61 -19.12 0.10 -8.12
C GLN A 61 -18.61 0.96 -6.98
N VAL A 62 -17.54 0.53 -6.31
CA VAL A 62 -16.75 1.34 -5.38
C VAL A 62 -15.62 1.99 -6.16
N LEU A 63 -15.73 3.28 -6.37
CA LEU A 63 -14.83 4.09 -7.20
C LEU A 63 -13.65 4.63 -6.41
N ASP A 64 -13.87 4.91 -5.12
CA ASP A 64 -12.90 5.47 -4.18
C ASP A 64 -13.33 5.17 -2.74
N VAL A 65 -12.37 5.22 -1.81
CA VAL A 65 -12.64 5.06 -0.38
C VAL A 65 -11.82 6.09 0.39
N GLN A 66 -12.51 6.88 1.23
CA GLN A 66 -11.91 7.98 1.98
C GLN A 66 -12.22 7.87 3.47
N GLU A 67 -11.29 8.31 4.31
CA GLU A 67 -11.58 8.52 5.73
C GLU A 67 -12.01 9.97 5.97
N LYS A 68 -13.24 10.17 6.44
CA LYS A 68 -13.83 11.47 6.74
C LYS A 68 -14.41 11.47 8.14
N ASN A 69 -13.95 12.37 9.01
CA ASN A 69 -14.42 12.52 10.38
C ASN A 69 -14.44 11.19 11.18
N GLY A 70 -13.41 10.33 10.97
CA GLY A 70 -13.29 9.03 11.62
C GLY A 70 -14.21 7.94 11.06
N GLN A 71 -14.87 8.18 9.93
CA GLN A 71 -15.69 7.20 9.22
C GLN A 71 -15.07 6.87 7.87
N ILE A 72 -15.17 5.60 7.47
CA ILE A 72 -14.77 5.15 6.13
C ILE A 72 -15.96 5.32 5.19
N VAL A 73 -15.80 6.22 4.22
CA VAL A 73 -16.81 6.54 3.21
C VAL A 73 -16.42 5.89 1.88
N HIS A 74 -17.26 5.02 1.36
CA HIS A 74 -17.12 4.38 0.05
C HIS A 74 -17.84 5.25 -0.99
N VAL A 75 -17.09 5.80 -1.93
CA VAL A 75 -17.65 6.56 -3.05
C VAL A 75 -18.11 5.60 -4.13
N THR A 76 -19.40 5.63 -4.44
CA THR A 76 -20.04 4.65 -5.32
C THR A 76 -20.80 5.31 -6.48
N ASP A 77 -20.96 4.57 -7.57
CA ASP A 77 -21.71 5.02 -8.75
C ASP A 77 -23.25 5.05 -8.53
N GLN A 78 -23.75 4.29 -7.54
CA GLN A 78 -25.17 4.17 -7.24
C GLN A 78 -25.42 4.25 -5.74
N ALA A 79 -26.63 4.70 -5.36
CA ALA A 79 -27.07 4.71 -3.97
C ALA A 79 -27.49 3.30 -3.51
N VAL A 80 -27.27 3.03 -2.23
CA VAL A 80 -27.81 1.83 -1.55
C VAL A 80 -28.53 2.27 -0.29
N GLU A 81 -29.73 1.76 -0.04
CA GLU A 81 -30.55 2.11 1.12
C GLU A 81 -29.87 1.68 2.44
N SER A 82 -29.96 2.53 3.45
CA SER A 82 -29.50 2.19 4.80
C SER A 82 -30.22 0.96 5.34
N GLY A 83 -29.49 0.08 6.01
CA GLY A 83 -29.97 -1.21 6.48
C GLY A 83 -29.84 -2.35 5.47
N THR A 84 -29.46 -2.06 4.22
CA THR A 84 -29.19 -3.10 3.21
C THR A 84 -27.93 -3.87 3.59
N ALA A 85 -28.00 -5.19 3.58
CA ALA A 85 -26.84 -6.07 3.71
C ALA A 85 -26.16 -6.20 2.35
N VAL A 86 -24.85 -5.90 2.27
CA VAL A 86 -24.06 -5.97 1.03
C VAL A 86 -22.84 -6.86 1.21
N GLN A 87 -22.37 -7.46 0.13
CA GLN A 87 -21.10 -8.18 0.11
C GLN A 87 -20.07 -7.38 -0.68
N GLY A 88 -18.97 -6.98 -0.01
CA GLY A 88 -17.87 -6.29 -0.69
C GLY A 88 -16.91 -7.24 -1.40
N GLU A 89 -16.62 -6.97 -2.66
CA GLU A 89 -15.57 -7.64 -3.44
C GLU A 89 -14.55 -6.62 -3.91
N LEU A 90 -13.30 -6.76 -3.44
CA LEU A 90 -12.19 -5.90 -3.82
C LEU A 90 -11.68 -6.21 -5.23
N ASP A 91 -11.23 -5.20 -5.96
CA ASP A 91 -10.28 -5.42 -7.05
C ASP A 91 -8.97 -5.94 -6.46
N TRP A 92 -8.88 -7.29 -6.35
CA TRP A 92 -7.74 -7.94 -5.75
C TRP A 92 -6.45 -7.72 -6.54
N ALA A 93 -6.53 -7.60 -7.86
CA ALA A 93 -5.35 -7.36 -8.69
C ALA A 93 -4.73 -6.00 -8.37
N GLN A 94 -5.55 -4.95 -8.24
CA GLN A 94 -5.10 -3.63 -7.81
C GLN A 94 -4.58 -3.64 -6.37
N ARG A 95 -5.33 -4.25 -5.43
CA ARG A 95 -4.92 -4.36 -4.02
C ARG A 95 -3.57 -5.06 -3.89
N PHE A 96 -3.40 -6.23 -4.50
CA PHE A 96 -2.17 -7.00 -4.42
C PHE A 96 -1.00 -6.26 -5.06
N SER A 97 -1.21 -5.61 -6.22
CA SER A 97 -0.21 -4.74 -6.82
C SER A 97 0.23 -3.61 -5.88
N ASN A 98 -0.71 -2.95 -5.18
CA ASN A 98 -0.38 -1.91 -4.21
C ASN A 98 0.41 -2.47 -3.01
N MET A 99 0.03 -3.66 -2.51
CA MET A 99 0.77 -4.34 -1.44
C MET A 99 2.21 -4.67 -1.86
N GLN A 100 2.43 -5.13 -3.11
CA GLN A 100 3.77 -5.36 -3.66
C GLN A 100 4.60 -4.07 -3.66
N GLN A 101 4.03 -2.96 -4.17
CA GLN A 101 4.72 -1.67 -4.22
C GLN A 101 5.06 -1.15 -2.82
N HIS A 102 4.09 -1.20 -1.89
CA HIS A 102 4.27 -0.66 -0.55
C HIS A 102 5.31 -1.47 0.25
N THR A 103 5.26 -2.81 0.16
CA THR A 103 6.26 -3.66 0.81
C THR A 103 7.65 -3.48 0.18
N GLY A 104 7.74 -3.31 -1.15
CA GLY A 104 8.99 -2.98 -1.83
C GLY A 104 9.58 -1.64 -1.37
N GLU A 105 8.72 -0.63 -1.13
CA GLU A 105 9.14 0.65 -0.55
C GLU A 105 9.77 0.45 0.83
N HIS A 106 9.14 -0.33 1.70
CA HIS A 106 9.67 -0.62 3.03
C HIS A 106 11.05 -1.29 2.96
N ILE A 107 11.23 -2.28 2.08
CA ILE A 107 12.53 -2.95 1.90
C ILE A 107 13.59 -1.93 1.46
N VAL A 108 13.31 -1.13 0.43
CA VAL A 108 14.26 -0.14 -0.11
C VAL A 108 14.55 0.94 0.93
N SER A 109 13.52 1.50 1.59
CA SER A 109 13.70 2.56 2.58
C SER A 109 14.46 2.08 3.82
N GLY A 110 14.23 0.85 4.27
CA GLY A 110 14.99 0.24 5.37
C GLY A 110 16.45 0.05 5.04
N LEU A 111 16.77 -0.47 3.85
CA LEU A 111 18.15 -0.62 3.35
C LEU A 111 18.86 0.73 3.23
N VAL A 112 18.18 1.75 2.67
CA VAL A 112 18.74 3.11 2.55
C VAL A 112 19.03 3.70 3.93
N HIS A 113 18.11 3.56 4.87
CA HIS A 113 18.30 4.05 6.23
C HIS A 113 19.48 3.35 6.92
N ALA A 114 19.54 2.04 6.85
CA ALA A 114 20.61 1.25 7.47
C ALA A 114 22.00 1.52 6.87
N ALA A 115 22.11 1.66 5.53
CA ALA A 115 23.39 1.80 4.85
C ALA A 115 23.91 3.24 4.85
N TYR A 116 23.02 4.25 4.79
CA TYR A 116 23.41 5.65 4.54
C TYR A 116 22.87 6.63 5.59
N GLY A 117 22.01 6.20 6.50
CA GLY A 117 21.34 7.08 7.46
C GLY A 117 20.37 8.07 6.81
N TYR A 118 19.92 7.81 5.58
CA TYR A 118 18.97 8.66 4.89
C TYR A 118 17.53 8.20 5.14
N ASP A 119 16.65 9.17 5.32
CA ASP A 119 15.23 8.93 5.56
C ASP A 119 14.40 9.13 4.30
N ASN A 120 13.39 8.29 4.13
CA ASN A 120 12.31 8.54 3.18
C ASN A 120 11.36 9.59 3.77
N VAL A 121 11.48 10.83 3.29
CA VAL A 121 10.71 12.00 3.75
C VAL A 121 9.48 12.27 2.89
N GLY A 122 9.25 11.51 1.82
CA GLY A 122 8.10 11.61 0.94
C GLY A 122 7.83 10.32 0.20
N PHE A 123 6.58 9.86 0.23
CA PHE A 123 6.15 8.63 -0.43
C PHE A 123 4.85 8.87 -1.18
N HIS A 124 4.80 8.40 -2.42
CA HIS A 124 3.57 8.39 -3.21
C HIS A 124 3.49 7.10 -4.02
N LEU A 125 2.43 6.32 -3.77
CA LEU A 125 2.10 5.12 -4.51
C LEU A 125 1.01 5.47 -5.52
N GLY A 126 1.44 5.83 -6.73
CA GLY A 126 0.55 6.07 -7.86
C GLY A 126 0.10 4.77 -8.53
N ARG A 127 -0.77 4.89 -9.54
CA ARG A 127 -1.30 3.73 -10.27
C ARG A 127 -0.23 2.99 -11.08
N GLU A 128 0.76 3.70 -11.64
CA GLU A 128 1.77 3.14 -12.53
C GLU A 128 3.14 3.00 -11.83
N ILE A 129 3.53 3.99 -11.07
CA ILE A 129 4.85 4.10 -10.44
C ILE A 129 4.74 4.48 -8.97
N VAL A 130 5.82 4.19 -8.25
CA VAL A 130 6.03 4.65 -6.86
C VAL A 130 7.15 5.66 -6.85
N THR A 131 7.01 6.75 -6.08
CA THR A 131 8.09 7.69 -5.82
C THR A 131 8.41 7.74 -4.33
N MET A 132 9.72 7.76 -4.03
CA MET A 132 10.28 7.91 -2.70
C MET A 132 11.23 9.10 -2.70
N ASP A 133 11.05 10.03 -1.76
CA ASP A 133 11.91 11.20 -1.62
C ASP A 133 12.84 10.98 -0.42
N PHE A 134 14.13 10.82 -0.69
CA PHE A 134 15.15 10.69 0.35
C PHE A 134 15.83 12.02 0.63
N ASN A 135 16.19 12.26 1.91
CA ASN A 135 16.90 13.46 2.36
C ASN A 135 18.42 13.41 2.05
N GLY A 136 18.88 12.42 1.31
CA GLY A 136 20.26 12.23 0.88
C GLY A 136 20.41 12.09 -0.63
N THR A 137 21.68 12.07 -1.09
CA THR A 137 22.02 11.91 -2.50
C THR A 137 22.74 10.59 -2.74
N PHE A 138 22.45 9.94 -3.88
CA PHE A 138 23.03 8.67 -4.24
C PHE A 138 23.88 8.77 -5.50
N THR A 139 24.93 7.95 -5.57
CA THR A 139 25.61 7.66 -6.84
C THR A 139 24.83 6.57 -7.59
N PRO A 140 25.05 6.43 -8.91
CA PRO A 140 24.44 5.33 -9.68
C PRO A 140 24.78 3.94 -9.11
N GLU A 141 26.02 3.75 -8.64
CA GLU A 141 26.49 2.49 -8.06
C GLU A 141 25.79 2.16 -6.76
N GLN A 142 25.54 3.18 -5.92
CA GLN A 142 24.78 3.01 -4.68
C GLN A 142 23.32 2.59 -4.96
N LEU A 143 22.67 3.19 -5.96
CA LEU A 143 21.31 2.80 -6.35
C LEU A 143 21.27 1.37 -6.91
N GLN A 144 22.28 0.96 -7.71
CA GLN A 144 22.40 -0.41 -8.20
C GLN A 144 22.58 -1.40 -7.04
N GLN A 145 23.40 -1.05 -6.04
CA GLN A 145 23.62 -1.90 -4.87
C GLN A 145 22.34 -2.04 -4.03
N ILE A 146 21.63 -0.93 -3.77
CA ILE A 146 20.33 -0.94 -3.06
C ILE A 146 19.32 -1.81 -3.82
N GLU A 147 19.21 -1.67 -5.14
CA GLU A 147 18.33 -2.49 -5.97
C GLU A 147 18.67 -3.98 -5.86
N TYR A 148 19.95 -4.32 -5.89
CA TYR A 148 20.42 -5.69 -5.75
C TYR A 148 20.06 -6.28 -4.38
N GLU A 149 20.40 -5.59 -3.29
CA GLU A 149 20.12 -6.03 -1.92
C GLU A 149 18.62 -6.13 -1.63
N ALA A 150 17.82 -5.21 -2.21
CA ALA A 150 16.36 -5.29 -2.11
C ALA A 150 15.81 -6.57 -2.76
N ASN A 151 16.36 -6.98 -3.90
CA ASN A 151 16.00 -8.24 -4.55
C ASN A 151 16.54 -9.47 -3.79
N GLU A 152 17.67 -9.40 -3.09
CA GLU A 152 18.09 -10.46 -2.17
C GLU A 152 17.08 -10.66 -1.03
N ALA A 153 16.52 -9.58 -0.45
CA ALA A 153 15.45 -9.68 0.53
C ALA A 153 14.20 -10.37 -0.02
N VAL A 154 13.85 -10.11 -1.29
CA VAL A 154 12.75 -10.81 -1.98
C VAL A 154 13.05 -12.31 -2.11
N VAL A 155 14.24 -12.67 -2.56
CA VAL A 155 14.66 -14.07 -2.75
C VAL A 155 14.71 -14.85 -1.43
N ARG A 156 15.06 -14.20 -0.32
CA ARG A 156 15.05 -14.81 1.02
C ARG A 156 13.65 -15.18 1.51
N ASN A 157 12.61 -14.63 0.90
CA ASN A 157 11.21 -14.94 1.19
C ASN A 157 10.85 -14.83 2.68
N LEU A 158 11.23 -13.72 3.30
CA LEU A 158 11.06 -13.44 4.73
C LEU A 158 9.59 -13.13 5.07
N PRO A 159 9.12 -13.48 6.28
CA PRO A 159 7.77 -13.10 6.71
C PRO A 159 7.67 -11.58 6.95
N ILE A 160 6.53 -11.00 6.61
CA ILE A 160 6.17 -9.65 7.03
C ILE A 160 5.39 -9.78 8.34
N VAL A 161 5.98 -9.27 9.43
CA VAL A 161 5.41 -9.37 10.77
C VAL A 161 4.68 -8.10 11.12
N VAL A 162 3.44 -8.23 11.61
CA VAL A 162 2.63 -7.10 12.08
C VAL A 162 2.43 -7.24 13.57
N ILE A 163 2.82 -6.20 14.32
CA ILE A 163 2.64 -6.16 15.76
C ILE A 163 1.93 -4.87 16.18
N TYR A 164 1.30 -4.93 17.35
CA TYR A 164 0.62 -3.81 18.01
C TYR A 164 1.21 -3.68 19.42
N PRO A 165 2.41 -3.07 19.55
CA PRO A 165 3.09 -2.96 20.82
C PRO A 165 2.31 -2.11 21.82
N SER A 166 2.47 -2.39 23.11
CA SER A 166 2.09 -1.48 24.18
C SER A 166 2.92 -0.20 24.11
N ARG A 167 2.56 0.82 24.90
CA ARG A 167 3.34 2.06 24.91
C ARG A 167 4.75 1.84 25.44
N GLU A 168 4.90 1.03 26.46
CA GLU A 168 6.19 0.68 27.07
C GLU A 168 7.10 -0.09 26.10
N GLU A 169 6.54 -0.99 25.31
CA GLU A 169 7.27 -1.72 24.25
C GLU A 169 7.64 -0.80 23.10
N LEU A 170 6.73 0.10 22.71
CA LEU A 170 6.97 1.06 21.64
C LEU A 170 8.10 2.04 21.97
N ASP A 171 8.20 2.49 23.23
CA ASP A 171 9.24 3.39 23.70
C ASP A 171 10.65 2.74 23.68
N GLN A 172 10.73 1.39 23.64
CA GLN A 172 11.97 0.64 23.56
C GLN A 172 12.28 0.15 22.13
N LEU A 173 11.34 0.28 21.21
CA LEU A 173 11.48 -0.19 19.84
C LEU A 173 12.14 0.88 18.97
N ASP A 174 13.22 0.51 18.29
CA ASP A 174 13.78 1.35 17.23
C ASP A 174 12.99 1.13 15.94
N TYR A 175 12.20 2.14 15.54
CA TYR A 175 11.35 2.05 14.36
C TYR A 175 11.29 3.37 13.61
N ARG A 176 11.12 3.29 12.31
CA ARG A 176 10.92 4.47 11.46
C ARG A 176 9.45 4.94 11.52
N SER A 177 9.25 6.24 11.52
CA SER A 177 7.92 6.84 11.39
C SER A 177 7.98 8.14 10.59
N LYS A 178 7.01 8.34 9.72
CA LYS A 178 6.86 9.59 8.92
C LYS A 178 6.01 10.64 9.62
N LYS A 179 5.39 10.30 10.77
CA LYS A 179 4.47 11.19 11.51
C LYS A 179 4.62 10.96 13.01
N GLU A 180 4.27 11.97 13.80
CA GLU A 180 3.97 11.77 15.21
C GLU A 180 2.73 10.89 15.34
N LEU A 181 2.81 9.87 16.19
CA LEU A 181 1.78 8.86 16.33
C LEU A 181 1.03 9.04 17.64
N THR A 182 -0.30 8.99 17.59
CA THR A 182 -1.18 9.02 18.76
C THR A 182 -2.05 7.76 18.78
N GLY A 183 -2.34 7.23 19.97
CA GLY A 183 -3.16 6.02 20.13
C GLY A 183 -2.38 4.73 19.88
N GLN A 184 -3.08 3.69 19.44
CA GLN A 184 -2.48 2.39 19.16
C GLN A 184 -1.67 2.44 17.85
N VAL A 185 -0.39 2.12 17.94
CA VAL A 185 0.53 2.10 16.80
C VAL A 185 0.61 0.69 16.22
N ARG A 186 0.48 0.59 14.90
CA ARG A 186 0.73 -0.64 14.15
C ARG A 186 2.14 -0.60 13.58
N ILE A 187 2.95 -1.57 13.92
CA ILE A 187 4.32 -1.74 13.42
C ILE A 187 4.32 -2.86 12.38
N VAL A 188 4.97 -2.61 11.26
CA VAL A 188 5.29 -3.59 10.23
C VAL A 188 6.79 -3.84 10.28
N GLU A 189 7.17 -5.09 10.48
CA GLU A 189 8.56 -5.53 10.54
C GLU A 189 8.88 -6.45 9.36
N ILE A 190 9.98 -6.17 8.68
CA ILE A 190 10.64 -7.05 7.72
C ILE A 190 11.96 -7.47 8.37
N PRO A 191 12.08 -8.68 8.91
CA PRO A 191 13.21 -9.08 9.74
C PRO A 191 14.56 -8.80 9.09
N GLY A 192 15.41 -8.00 9.79
CA GLY A 192 16.73 -7.60 9.31
C GLY A 192 16.77 -6.54 8.22
N HIS A 193 15.60 -5.98 7.83
CA HIS A 193 15.53 -4.96 6.77
C HIS A 193 14.81 -3.69 7.20
N ASP A 194 13.64 -3.79 7.82
CA ASP A 194 12.86 -2.61 8.20
C ASP A 194 11.97 -2.87 9.42
N VAL A 195 11.82 -1.85 10.26
CA VAL A 195 10.80 -1.77 11.33
C VAL A 195 10.15 -0.40 11.21
N CYS A 196 8.88 -0.35 10.83
CA CYS A 196 8.23 0.92 10.51
C CYS A 196 6.78 0.98 11.00
N ALA A 197 6.38 2.13 11.48
CA ALA A 197 4.98 2.41 11.77
C ALA A 197 4.20 2.62 10.47
N CYS A 198 3.30 1.70 10.16
CA CYS A 198 2.51 1.71 8.92
C CYS A 198 1.14 1.07 9.12
N CYS A 199 0.08 1.71 8.59
CA CYS A 199 -1.29 1.21 8.65
C CYS A 199 -1.74 0.54 7.34
N ALA A 200 -0.99 0.67 6.25
CA ALA A 200 -1.35 0.12 4.94
C ALA A 200 -1.23 -1.41 4.87
N PRO A 201 -1.93 -2.05 3.93
CA PRO A 201 -1.79 -3.49 3.68
C PRO A 201 -0.43 -3.82 3.05
N HIS A 202 0.12 -4.95 3.47
CA HIS A 202 1.37 -5.51 2.95
C HIS A 202 1.17 -6.94 2.46
N VAL A 203 2.09 -7.45 1.64
CA VAL A 203 2.18 -8.87 1.32
C VAL A 203 2.57 -9.67 2.57
N LYS A 204 2.40 -10.98 2.56
CA LYS A 204 2.74 -11.84 3.71
C LYS A 204 4.20 -12.23 3.77
N LEU A 205 4.81 -12.38 2.62
CA LEU A 205 6.20 -12.79 2.45
C LEU A 205 6.89 -11.85 1.48
N THR A 206 8.18 -11.55 1.69
CA THR A 206 8.95 -10.69 0.77
C THR A 206 9.00 -11.24 -0.65
N GLY A 207 8.93 -12.56 -0.83
CA GLY A 207 8.88 -13.22 -2.15
C GLY A 207 7.63 -12.84 -2.97
N GLU A 208 6.52 -12.47 -2.32
CA GLU A 208 5.30 -12.02 -3.01
C GLU A 208 5.44 -10.61 -3.62
N VAL A 209 6.46 -9.83 -3.23
CA VAL A 209 6.78 -8.52 -3.83
C VAL A 209 7.14 -8.69 -5.31
N GLY A 210 7.79 -9.80 -5.66
CA GLY A 210 8.38 -9.99 -6.96
C GLY A 210 9.61 -9.10 -7.16
N ILE A 211 10.08 -8.95 -8.39
CA ILE A 211 11.26 -8.14 -8.67
C ILE A 211 11.03 -6.66 -8.32
N ILE A 212 12.02 -6.06 -7.67
CA ILE A 212 12.08 -4.61 -7.35
C ILE A 212 13.00 -3.94 -8.36
N ARG A 213 12.51 -2.86 -9.02
CA ARG A 213 13.27 -2.05 -9.96
C ARG A 213 13.27 -0.59 -9.57
N LEU A 214 14.45 0.01 -9.42
CA LEU A 214 14.65 1.45 -9.30
C LEU A 214 14.85 2.01 -10.71
N ILE A 215 13.80 2.57 -11.31
CA ILE A 215 13.76 2.92 -12.74
C ILE A 215 14.31 4.30 -13.05
N ASP A 216 14.32 5.20 -12.08
CA ASP A 216 14.85 6.57 -12.22
C ASP A 216 15.22 7.16 -10.87
N ALA A 217 16.17 8.10 -10.88
CA ALA A 217 16.55 8.88 -9.71
C ALA A 217 16.97 10.30 -10.11
N VAL A 218 16.27 11.28 -9.55
CA VAL A 218 16.50 12.71 -9.86
C VAL A 218 16.71 13.52 -8.60
N LYS A 219 17.48 14.62 -8.71
CA LYS A 219 17.63 15.59 -7.61
C LYS A 219 16.28 16.22 -7.28
N TYR A 220 15.90 16.19 -6.01
CA TYR A 220 14.63 16.73 -5.56
C TYR A 220 14.72 17.28 -4.14
N LYS A 221 14.33 18.56 -3.95
CA LYS A 221 14.24 19.24 -2.63
C LYS A 221 15.46 19.05 -1.71
N GLY A 222 16.66 19.11 -2.26
CA GLY A 222 17.91 18.94 -1.50
C GLY A 222 18.35 17.49 -1.29
N GLY A 223 17.60 16.53 -1.78
CA GLY A 223 17.90 15.09 -1.75
C GLY A 223 17.67 14.44 -3.10
N THR A 224 17.18 13.20 -3.08
CA THR A 224 16.93 12.41 -4.29
C THR A 224 15.51 11.86 -4.28
N ARG A 225 14.75 12.07 -5.37
CA ARG A 225 13.54 11.31 -5.67
C ARG A 225 13.92 10.08 -6.47
N VAL A 226 13.57 8.93 -5.94
CA VAL A 226 13.74 7.62 -6.59
C VAL A 226 12.38 7.13 -7.07
N THR A 227 12.31 6.70 -8.33
CA THR A 227 11.11 6.07 -8.91
C THR A 227 11.31 4.56 -8.94
N MET A 228 10.32 3.83 -8.44
CA MET A 228 10.36 2.38 -8.27
C MET A 228 9.11 1.71 -8.84
N VAL A 229 9.27 0.46 -9.25
CA VAL A 229 8.18 -0.47 -9.56
C VAL A 229 8.52 -1.86 -9.05
N CYS A 230 7.49 -2.63 -8.62
CA CYS A 230 7.65 -4.01 -8.15
C CYS A 230 6.71 -4.96 -8.88
N GLY A 231 7.07 -6.25 -8.87
CA GLY A 231 6.22 -7.35 -9.33
C GLY A 231 5.75 -7.19 -10.78
N PHE A 232 4.44 -7.25 -11.00
CA PHE A 232 3.88 -7.15 -12.36
C PHE A 232 4.06 -5.78 -13.00
N ARG A 233 4.20 -4.69 -12.22
CA ARG A 233 4.54 -3.36 -12.78
C ARG A 233 5.98 -3.36 -13.31
N ALA A 234 6.91 -4.05 -12.65
CA ALA A 234 8.29 -4.21 -13.14
C ALA A 234 8.34 -5.07 -14.42
N LEU A 235 7.51 -6.12 -14.52
CA LEU A 235 7.39 -6.91 -15.74
C LEU A 235 6.82 -6.09 -16.90
N LYS A 236 5.83 -5.22 -16.64
CA LYS A 236 5.26 -4.30 -17.65
C LYS A 236 6.33 -3.32 -18.14
N ASP A 237 7.11 -2.71 -17.23
CA ASP A 237 8.21 -1.80 -17.55
C ASP A 237 9.28 -2.49 -18.42
N TYR A 238 9.66 -3.72 -18.06
CA TYR A 238 10.62 -4.50 -18.84
C TYR A 238 10.12 -4.77 -20.26
N ARG A 239 8.87 -5.23 -20.42
CA ARG A 239 8.28 -5.50 -21.76
C ARG A 239 8.22 -4.25 -22.62
N MET A 240 7.80 -3.13 -22.05
CA MET A 240 7.76 -1.85 -22.78
C MET A 240 9.17 -1.45 -23.29
N LYS A 241 10.20 -1.64 -22.48
CA LYS A 241 11.59 -1.36 -22.88
C LYS A 241 12.08 -2.32 -23.95
N GLU A 242 11.73 -3.61 -23.86
CA GLU A 242 12.07 -4.62 -24.86
C GLU A 242 11.39 -4.32 -26.21
N ASP A 243 10.12 -3.95 -26.20
CA ASP A 243 9.39 -3.59 -27.42
C ASP A 243 9.99 -2.34 -28.08
N ASN A 244 10.32 -1.30 -27.30
CA ASN A 244 11.00 -0.10 -27.82
C ASN A 244 12.36 -0.42 -28.46
N VAL A 245 13.12 -1.38 -27.92
CA VAL A 245 14.40 -1.81 -28.53
C VAL A 245 14.20 -2.58 -29.84
N ARG A 246 13.10 -3.33 -29.98
CA ARG A 246 12.78 -4.07 -31.20
C ARG A 246 12.30 -3.18 -32.35
N GLU A 247 11.79 -1.99 -32.03
CA GLU A 247 11.29 -1.00 -33.02
C GLU A 247 12.41 -0.10 -33.59
N ILE A 248 13.66 -0.19 -33.05
CA ILE A 248 14.84 0.54 -33.53
C ILE A 248 15.59 -0.30 -34.58
#